data_2d1aaac55944b9aae3f738d75b1ddd9e
#
_entry.id   2d1aaac55944b9aae3f738d75b1ddd9e
#
_cell.length_a   1.000
_cell.length_b   1.000
_cell.length_c   1.000
_cell.angle_alpha   90.00
_cell.angle_beta   90.00
_cell.angle_gamma   90.00
#
_symmetry.space_group_name_H-M   'P 1'
#
loop_
_entity.id
_entity.type
_entity.pdbx_description
1 polymer ?
#
loop_
_entity_poly.entity_id
_entity_poly.type
_entity_poly.pdbx_seq_one_letter_code
_entity_poly.pdbx_strand_id
1 'polypeptide(L)'
;MADADTNPPQDELARAEAALAELERKTREARARVQALRARKPVVRESPPPYVKPPAPPTAQTGLTPDRIRLFRQLFRGREDVFARLWTNPKKRTAGYAPACANEWVRGVCEKPRVKCGECPNQAFLPVDDKAIQGHLQGQHVLGVYPLLRDETCWFLAVDFDGTGWRDDVAAFVETCVSRGCPPAVERSRSGDGAHTWFFFTAPVAASLARNFGSFLLTETMARRHQLSMRSYDRLFPNQDTLPRGGFGNLIALPLQPAATVKGNALFVDATWTPYPDQWATLASVRRLEPAYVESLVKDAARRDQIVGVRSAGLDDEAEHAAPWTRPPSGTRKTSVIPGPLPPEVRAVLAQRLFVAKAGLPSPLLPL
;
A
#
# COMPACT_ATOMS: atom_id res chain seq x y z
N MET A 1 -70.10 -15.00 20.29
CA MET A 1 -69.20 -13.96 19.73
C MET A 1 -67.84 -14.26 20.32
N ALA A 2 -66.99 -14.89 19.54
CA ALA A 2 -65.62 -15.21 19.92
C ALA A 2 -64.70 -14.32 19.09
N ASP A 3 -63.97 -13.45 19.76
CA ASP A 3 -62.99 -12.59 19.18
C ASP A 3 -61.79 -13.46 18.71
N ALA A 4 -61.44 -13.30 17.44
CA ALA A 4 -60.27 -13.93 16.86
C ALA A 4 -59.02 -13.23 17.41
N ASP A 5 -58.31 -13.95 18.26
CA ASP A 5 -57.03 -13.59 18.85
C ASP A 5 -55.94 -13.69 17.71
N THR A 6 -55.80 -12.60 16.94
CA THR A 6 -54.68 -12.48 15.98
C THR A 6 -53.40 -12.18 16.78
N ASN A 7 -52.48 -13.12 16.84
CA ASN A 7 -51.20 -13.00 17.54
C ASN A 7 -50.27 -12.04 16.80
N PRO A 8 -50.04 -10.79 17.28
CA PRO A 8 -49.31 -9.75 16.56
C PRO A 8 -47.88 -10.11 16.11
N PRO A 9 -47.13 -10.98 16.82
CA PRO A 9 -45.80 -11.40 16.35
C PRO A 9 -45.79 -12.32 15.10
N GLN A 10 -46.88 -13.12 14.92
CA GLN A 10 -46.98 -14.02 13.77
C GLN A 10 -47.30 -13.25 12.47
N ASP A 11 -48.11 -12.22 12.56
CA ASP A 11 -48.40 -11.35 11.42
C ASP A 11 -47.19 -10.51 10.96
N GLU A 12 -46.35 -10.10 11.90
CA GLU A 12 -45.12 -9.36 11.61
C GLU A 12 -44.08 -10.26 10.96
N LEU A 13 -43.92 -11.48 11.43
CA LEU A 13 -43.07 -12.50 10.83
C LEU A 13 -43.50 -12.81 9.38
N ALA A 14 -44.80 -13.08 9.18
CA ALA A 14 -45.34 -13.37 7.85
C ALA A 14 -45.13 -12.20 6.88
N ARG A 15 -45.25 -10.95 7.31
CA ARG A 15 -44.96 -9.77 6.49
C ARG A 15 -43.47 -9.65 6.16
N ALA A 16 -42.59 -9.93 7.11
CA ALA A 16 -41.15 -9.93 6.90
C ALA A 16 -40.70 -11.01 5.91
N GLU A 17 -41.28 -12.22 6.04
CA GLU A 17 -41.03 -13.34 5.12
C GLU A 17 -41.53 -13.04 3.70
N ALA A 18 -42.70 -12.44 3.57
CA ALA A 18 -43.25 -12.00 2.28
C ALA A 18 -42.38 -10.91 1.64
N ALA A 19 -41.89 -9.96 2.40
CA ALA A 19 -40.98 -8.91 1.93
C ALA A 19 -39.64 -9.50 1.48
N LEU A 20 -39.09 -10.46 2.21
CA LEU A 20 -37.87 -11.16 1.85
C LEU A 20 -38.03 -11.93 0.53
N ALA A 21 -39.12 -12.69 0.38
CA ALA A 21 -39.41 -13.45 -0.84
C ALA A 21 -39.54 -12.50 -2.07
N GLU A 22 -40.14 -11.32 -1.90
CA GLU A 22 -40.26 -10.34 -2.97
C GLU A 22 -38.90 -9.72 -3.34
N LEU A 23 -38.02 -9.46 -2.38
CA LEU A 23 -36.66 -8.99 -2.65
C LEU A 23 -35.83 -10.04 -3.37
N GLU A 24 -35.94 -11.30 -2.98
CA GLU A 24 -35.26 -12.40 -3.65
C GLU A 24 -35.74 -12.59 -5.11
N ARG A 25 -37.06 -12.43 -5.33
CA ARG A 25 -37.61 -12.45 -6.69
C ARG A 25 -37.02 -11.33 -7.55
N LYS A 26 -37.03 -10.06 -7.05
CA LYS A 26 -36.45 -8.91 -7.75
C LYS A 26 -34.96 -9.10 -8.00
N THR A 27 -34.24 -9.68 -7.07
CA THR A 27 -32.80 -9.98 -7.24
C THR A 27 -32.56 -11.00 -8.33
N ARG A 28 -33.38 -12.07 -8.42
CA ARG A 28 -33.31 -13.06 -9.49
C ARG A 28 -33.59 -12.45 -10.86
N GLU A 29 -34.65 -11.63 -10.95
CA GLU A 29 -35.01 -10.94 -12.21
C GLU A 29 -33.90 -9.97 -12.68
N ALA A 30 -33.30 -9.20 -11.75
CA ALA A 30 -32.19 -8.31 -12.06
C ALA A 30 -30.97 -9.08 -12.55
N ARG A 31 -30.62 -10.20 -11.90
CA ARG A 31 -29.53 -11.08 -12.34
C ARG A 31 -29.78 -11.68 -13.72
N ALA A 32 -31.00 -12.15 -14.00
CA ALA A 32 -31.38 -12.67 -15.30
C ALA A 32 -31.29 -11.58 -16.39
N ARG A 33 -31.69 -10.36 -16.09
CA ARG A 33 -31.59 -9.22 -17.01
C ARG A 33 -30.14 -8.85 -17.33
N VAL A 34 -29.25 -8.86 -16.32
CA VAL A 34 -27.80 -8.66 -16.52
C VAL A 34 -27.22 -9.76 -17.39
N GLN A 35 -27.61 -11.02 -17.15
CA GLN A 35 -27.14 -12.15 -17.94
C GLN A 35 -27.62 -12.07 -19.39
N ALA A 36 -28.88 -11.70 -19.61
CA ALA A 36 -29.44 -11.48 -20.95
C ALA A 36 -28.76 -10.33 -21.69
N LEU A 37 -28.42 -9.23 -21.00
CA LEU A 37 -27.67 -8.14 -21.59
C LEU A 37 -26.24 -8.50 -21.93
N ARG A 38 -25.58 -9.33 -21.10
CA ARG A 38 -24.26 -9.87 -21.39
C ARG A 38 -24.28 -10.84 -22.60
N ALA A 39 -25.31 -11.65 -22.73
CA ALA A 39 -25.50 -12.56 -23.87
C ALA A 39 -25.83 -11.81 -25.18
N ARG A 40 -26.37 -10.59 -25.10
CA ARG A 40 -26.70 -9.75 -26.27
C ARG A 40 -25.50 -9.00 -26.86
N LYS A 41 -24.33 -9.01 -26.22
CA LYS A 41 -23.12 -8.51 -26.88
C LYS A 41 -22.86 -9.39 -28.11
N PRO A 42 -22.90 -8.85 -29.35
CA PRO A 42 -22.55 -9.61 -30.51
C PRO A 42 -21.11 -10.11 -30.32
N VAL A 43 -20.92 -11.40 -30.35
CA VAL A 43 -19.60 -11.98 -30.56
C VAL A 43 -19.27 -11.64 -32.01
N VAL A 44 -18.71 -10.48 -32.23
CA VAL A 44 -18.00 -10.19 -33.46
C VAL A 44 -16.82 -11.17 -33.45
N ARG A 45 -16.96 -12.29 -34.15
CA ARG A 45 -15.81 -13.08 -34.55
C ARG A 45 -15.09 -12.25 -35.60
N GLU A 46 -14.33 -11.29 -35.13
CA GLU A 46 -13.25 -10.74 -35.93
C GLU A 46 -12.29 -11.90 -36.15
N SER A 47 -12.05 -12.22 -37.42
CA SER A 47 -10.89 -13.02 -37.81
C SER A 47 -9.69 -12.41 -37.08
N PRO A 48 -8.81 -13.22 -36.44
CA PRO A 48 -7.67 -12.64 -35.75
C PRO A 48 -6.96 -11.70 -36.73
N PRO A 49 -6.76 -10.43 -36.39
CA PRO A 49 -6.02 -9.54 -37.26
C PRO A 49 -4.67 -10.20 -37.56
N PRO A 50 -4.12 -10.00 -38.76
CA PRO A 50 -2.81 -10.55 -39.08
C PRO A 50 -1.88 -10.15 -37.92
N TYR A 51 -1.08 -11.09 -37.42
CA TYR A 51 -0.17 -10.87 -36.30
C TYR A 51 0.68 -9.61 -36.57
N VAL A 52 0.21 -8.50 -36.06
CA VAL A 52 1.01 -7.28 -35.96
C VAL A 52 1.91 -7.56 -34.77
N LYS A 53 3.19 -7.79 -35.05
CA LYS A 53 4.24 -7.83 -34.01
C LYS A 53 3.95 -6.69 -33.05
N PRO A 54 3.74 -6.97 -31.72
CA PRO A 54 3.50 -5.89 -30.77
C PRO A 54 4.53 -4.80 -31.00
N PRO A 55 4.15 -3.52 -31.01
CA PRO A 55 5.14 -2.44 -31.07
C PRO A 55 6.21 -2.79 -30.04
N ALA A 56 7.47 -2.71 -30.44
CA ALA A 56 8.58 -2.94 -29.53
C ALA A 56 8.26 -2.15 -28.25
N PRO A 57 8.45 -2.74 -27.05
CA PRO A 57 8.14 -2.04 -25.81
C PRO A 57 8.74 -0.65 -25.94
N PRO A 58 8.00 0.41 -25.57
CA PRO A 58 8.46 1.77 -25.78
C PRO A 58 9.89 1.82 -25.30
N THR A 59 10.80 2.12 -26.21
CA THR A 59 12.22 2.27 -25.89
C THR A 59 12.30 3.47 -24.96
N ALA A 60 12.10 3.22 -23.69
CA ALA A 60 11.98 4.20 -22.62
C ALA A 60 13.24 5.05 -22.45
N GLN A 61 14.17 5.04 -23.41
CA GLN A 61 15.51 5.50 -23.13
C GLN A 61 16.27 6.19 -24.26
N THR A 62 15.61 6.59 -25.32
CA THR A 62 16.27 7.54 -26.24
C THR A 62 16.30 8.91 -25.59
N GLY A 63 17.45 9.20 -24.94
CA GLY A 63 17.76 10.51 -24.41
C GLY A 63 17.43 10.73 -22.93
N LEU A 64 18.17 10.09 -22.02
CA LEU A 64 18.20 10.51 -20.63
C LEU A 64 18.85 11.90 -20.55
N THR A 65 18.02 12.95 -20.47
CA THR A 65 18.47 14.33 -20.39
C THR A 65 18.65 14.75 -18.93
N PRO A 66 19.48 15.78 -18.66
CA PRO A 66 19.59 16.35 -17.30
C PRO A 66 18.24 16.77 -16.70
N ASP A 67 17.31 17.27 -17.51
CA ASP A 67 15.99 17.67 -17.06
C ASP A 67 15.12 16.47 -16.62
N ARG A 68 15.23 15.34 -17.31
CA ARG A 68 14.58 14.09 -16.91
C ARG A 68 15.13 13.56 -15.59
N ILE A 69 16.45 13.60 -15.40
CA ILE A 69 17.09 13.22 -14.13
C ILE A 69 16.61 14.13 -13.00
N ARG A 70 16.57 15.44 -13.25
CA ARG A 70 16.11 16.44 -12.27
C ARG A 70 14.64 16.21 -11.91
N LEU A 71 13.75 16.02 -12.90
CA LEU A 71 12.33 15.72 -12.68
C LEU A 71 12.17 14.47 -11.84
N PHE A 72 12.85 13.38 -12.20
CA PHE A 72 12.78 12.11 -11.48
C PHE A 72 13.23 12.26 -10.03
N ARG A 73 14.38 12.91 -9.81
CA ARG A 73 14.92 13.17 -8.48
C ARG A 73 13.99 14.04 -7.64
N GLN A 74 13.30 15.03 -8.25
CA GLN A 74 12.34 15.87 -7.55
C GLN A 74 11.07 15.13 -7.14
N LEU A 75 10.54 14.25 -7.98
CA LEU A 75 9.34 13.48 -7.70
C LEU A 75 9.59 12.41 -6.62
N PHE A 76 10.65 11.63 -6.80
CA PHE A 76 10.98 10.52 -5.90
C PHE A 76 11.99 10.92 -4.81
N ARG A 77 11.85 12.15 -4.32
CA ARG A 77 12.74 12.69 -3.32
C ARG A 77 12.51 12.03 -1.97
N GLY A 78 13.51 11.30 -1.48
CA GLY A 78 13.61 10.76 -0.13
C GLY A 78 14.84 11.31 0.58
N ARG A 79 15.44 10.52 1.47
CA ARG A 79 16.74 10.87 2.05
C ARG A 79 17.78 11.05 0.95
N GLU A 80 18.52 12.15 1.03
CA GLU A 80 19.54 12.48 0.03
C GLU A 80 20.94 11.98 0.43
N ASP A 81 21.13 11.66 1.71
CA ASP A 81 22.42 11.24 2.28
C ASP A 81 22.70 9.74 2.12
N VAL A 82 21.69 8.96 1.76
CA VAL A 82 21.80 7.51 1.62
C VAL A 82 20.70 6.96 0.71
N PHE A 83 21.00 5.95 -0.07
CA PHE A 83 20.01 5.14 -0.80
C PHE A 83 20.25 3.66 -0.57
N ALA A 84 19.22 2.85 -0.79
CA ALA A 84 19.35 1.41 -0.79
C ALA A 84 19.67 0.89 -2.19
N ARG A 85 20.53 -0.12 -2.27
CA ARG A 85 20.87 -0.82 -3.51
C ARG A 85 20.44 -2.27 -3.41
N LEU A 86 19.75 -2.76 -4.45
CA LEU A 86 19.40 -4.17 -4.56
C LEU A 86 20.67 -5.01 -4.73
N TRP A 87 20.79 -6.01 -3.91
CA TRP A 87 21.78 -7.08 -4.08
C TRP A 87 21.09 -8.42 -4.37
N THR A 88 21.77 -9.28 -5.11
CA THR A 88 21.29 -10.63 -5.41
C THR A 88 22.37 -11.65 -5.09
N ASN A 89 21.97 -12.80 -4.56
CA ASN A 89 22.83 -13.94 -4.37
C ASN A 89 22.31 -15.11 -5.22
N PRO A 90 22.87 -15.33 -6.42
CA PRO A 90 22.39 -16.38 -7.32
C PRO A 90 22.51 -17.81 -6.72
N LYS A 91 23.53 -18.05 -5.90
CA LYS A 91 23.77 -19.36 -5.27
C LYS A 91 22.68 -19.71 -4.26
N LYS A 92 22.26 -18.74 -3.45
CA LYS A 92 21.22 -18.91 -2.43
C LYS A 92 19.82 -18.55 -2.93
N ARG A 93 19.69 -18.04 -4.16
CA ARG A 93 18.44 -17.50 -4.72
C ARG A 93 17.78 -16.46 -3.81
N THR A 94 18.58 -15.64 -3.15
CA THR A 94 18.10 -14.58 -2.27
C THR A 94 18.46 -13.23 -2.85
N ALA A 95 17.60 -12.25 -2.60
CA ALA A 95 17.82 -10.85 -2.95
C ALA A 95 17.38 -9.98 -1.78
N GLY A 96 17.88 -8.77 -1.70
CA GLY A 96 17.49 -7.81 -0.67
C GLY A 96 18.08 -6.45 -0.96
N TYR A 97 17.75 -5.50 -0.13
CA TYR A 97 18.28 -4.15 -0.22
C TYR A 97 19.26 -3.90 0.93
N ALA A 98 20.30 -3.13 0.64
CA ALA A 98 21.24 -2.68 1.64
C ALA A 98 21.61 -1.21 1.37
N PRO A 99 21.88 -0.40 2.40
CA PRO A 99 22.39 0.95 2.21
C PRO A 99 23.67 0.93 1.36
N ALA A 100 23.70 1.74 0.31
CA ALA A 100 24.87 1.89 -0.53
C ALA A 100 25.98 2.60 0.26
N CYS A 101 27.14 1.99 0.35
CA CYS A 101 28.24 2.45 1.18
C CYS A 101 29.58 2.31 0.43
N ALA A 102 30.42 3.32 0.48
CA ALA A 102 31.76 3.28 -0.13
C ALA A 102 32.68 2.22 0.52
N ASN A 103 32.42 1.94 1.81
CA ASN A 103 33.16 0.93 2.57
C ASN A 103 32.56 -0.49 2.47
N GLU A 104 31.54 -0.70 1.63
CA GLU A 104 30.86 -1.99 1.53
C GLU A 104 31.85 -3.11 1.12
N TRP A 105 31.93 -4.15 1.94
CA TRP A 105 32.84 -5.32 1.78
C TRP A 105 34.34 -4.99 1.80
N VAL A 106 34.74 -3.77 2.18
CA VAL A 106 36.17 -3.44 2.37
C VAL A 106 36.69 -4.21 3.58
N ARG A 107 37.71 -5.06 3.35
CA ARG A 107 38.32 -5.92 4.38
C ARG A 107 38.89 -5.09 5.51
N GLY A 108 38.57 -5.45 6.75
CA GLY A 108 39.03 -4.75 7.97
C GLY A 108 38.25 -3.46 8.29
N VAL A 109 37.33 -3.04 7.42
CA VAL A 109 36.50 -1.84 7.62
C VAL A 109 35.03 -2.22 7.71
N CYS A 110 34.52 -3.03 6.76
CA CYS A 110 33.15 -3.49 6.74
C CYS A 110 32.98 -4.81 7.47
N GLU A 111 32.15 -4.82 8.50
CA GLU A 111 31.91 -6.00 9.35
C GLU A 111 30.59 -6.72 9.03
N LYS A 112 30.00 -6.50 7.85
CA LYS A 112 28.83 -7.27 7.40
C LYS A 112 29.12 -8.77 7.36
N PRO A 113 28.18 -9.63 7.74
CA PRO A 113 26.84 -9.33 8.26
C PRO A 113 26.78 -9.15 9.79
N ARG A 114 27.93 -9.18 10.48
CA ARG A 114 28.03 -9.17 11.96
C ARG A 114 27.49 -7.86 12.55
N VAL A 115 27.81 -6.72 11.92
CA VAL A 115 27.37 -5.38 12.34
C VAL A 115 26.37 -4.83 11.32
N LYS A 116 25.23 -4.36 11.82
CA LYS A 116 24.21 -3.70 10.99
C LYS A 116 24.71 -2.35 10.47
N CYS A 117 24.33 -1.99 9.25
CA CYS A 117 24.79 -0.72 8.64
C CYS A 117 24.42 0.51 9.45
N GLY A 118 23.26 0.50 10.11
CA GLY A 118 22.80 1.62 10.97
C GLY A 118 23.66 1.81 12.24
N GLU A 119 24.34 0.76 12.69
CA GLU A 119 25.17 0.74 13.88
C GLU A 119 26.68 0.74 13.57
N CYS A 120 27.05 0.70 12.27
CA CYS A 120 28.43 0.60 11.84
C CYS A 120 29.20 1.90 12.14
N PRO A 121 30.35 1.82 12.82
CA PRO A 121 31.17 3.01 13.09
C PRO A 121 31.87 3.56 11.84
N ASN A 122 31.99 2.74 10.79
CA ASN A 122 32.68 3.08 9.54
C ASN A 122 31.70 3.41 8.40
N GLN A 123 30.57 4.04 8.72
CA GLN A 123 29.58 4.45 7.71
C GLN A 123 30.19 5.44 6.72
N ALA A 124 30.07 5.15 5.42
CA ALA A 124 30.41 6.04 4.33
C ALA A 124 29.32 5.90 3.24
N PHE A 125 28.07 6.27 3.61
CA PHE A 125 26.93 6.11 2.73
C PHE A 125 27.07 6.98 1.49
N LEU A 126 26.57 6.46 0.38
CA LEU A 126 26.58 7.18 -0.90
C LEU A 126 25.31 8.04 -1.01
N PRO A 127 25.45 9.31 -1.43
CA PRO A 127 24.32 10.20 -1.58
C PRO A 127 23.46 9.84 -2.79
N VAL A 128 22.19 10.28 -2.77
CA VAL A 128 21.28 10.23 -3.93
C VAL A 128 21.57 11.43 -4.83
N ASP A 129 22.65 11.33 -5.61
CA ASP A 129 23.01 12.33 -6.61
C ASP A 129 22.48 11.97 -8.01
N ASP A 130 22.71 12.85 -8.98
CA ASP A 130 22.29 12.63 -10.36
C ASP A 130 22.94 11.38 -10.97
N LYS A 131 24.17 11.04 -10.54
CA LYS A 131 24.89 9.85 -11.00
C LYS A 131 24.24 8.57 -10.49
N ALA A 132 23.79 8.55 -9.22
CA ALA A 132 23.07 7.42 -8.66
C ALA A 132 21.73 7.19 -9.37
N ILE A 133 20.97 8.25 -9.64
CA ILE A 133 19.72 8.21 -10.41
C ILE A 133 19.99 7.76 -11.84
N GLN A 134 21.00 8.32 -12.50
CA GLN A 134 21.38 7.92 -13.84
C GLN A 134 21.74 6.43 -13.92
N GLY A 135 22.52 5.94 -12.96
CA GLY A 135 22.87 4.52 -12.88
C GLY A 135 21.64 3.60 -12.75
N HIS A 136 20.64 4.01 -11.97
CA HIS A 136 19.37 3.30 -11.89
C HIS A 136 18.62 3.29 -13.22
N LEU A 137 18.44 4.45 -13.83
CA LEU A 137 17.71 4.62 -15.10
C LEU A 137 18.44 3.97 -16.29
N GLN A 138 19.74 3.75 -16.19
CA GLN A 138 20.55 3.01 -17.17
C GLN A 138 20.67 1.52 -16.88
N GLY A 139 20.09 1.04 -15.76
CA GLY A 139 20.09 -0.37 -15.42
C GLY A 139 21.37 -0.89 -14.75
N GLN A 140 22.28 0.00 -14.34
CA GLN A 140 23.52 -0.38 -13.65
C GLN A 140 23.24 -0.95 -12.26
N HIS A 141 22.18 -0.47 -11.59
CA HIS A 141 21.70 -0.96 -10.31
C HIS A 141 20.21 -0.65 -10.12
N VAL A 142 19.58 -1.28 -9.15
CA VAL A 142 18.25 -0.90 -8.68
C VAL A 142 18.41 -0.06 -7.43
N LEU A 143 17.89 1.17 -7.47
CA LEU A 143 17.93 2.11 -6.37
C LEU A 143 16.60 2.09 -5.63
N GLY A 144 16.66 1.98 -4.31
CA GLY A 144 15.54 2.23 -3.41
C GLY A 144 15.78 3.50 -2.61
N VAL A 145 14.75 4.32 -2.47
CA VAL A 145 14.80 5.52 -1.63
C VAL A 145 14.15 5.27 -0.27
N TYR A 146 14.64 5.97 0.75
CA TYR A 146 14.03 6.04 2.07
C TYR A 146 13.15 7.28 2.12
N PRO A 147 11.81 7.16 2.07
CA PRO A 147 10.91 8.31 1.98
C PRO A 147 10.88 9.15 3.25
N LEU A 148 11.11 8.54 4.42
CA LEU A 148 11.11 9.24 5.70
C LEU A 148 12.41 10.02 5.88
N LEU A 149 12.31 11.34 5.94
CA LEU A 149 13.44 12.25 6.14
C LEU A 149 13.85 12.31 7.62
N ARG A 150 15.01 12.92 7.91
CA ARG A 150 15.54 13.03 9.28
C ARG A 150 14.70 13.92 10.19
N ASP A 151 13.95 14.85 9.60
CA ASP A 151 12.99 15.73 10.26
C ASP A 151 11.57 15.15 10.32
N GLU A 152 11.43 13.84 10.05
CA GLU A 152 10.17 13.11 10.10
C GLU A 152 9.13 13.61 9.08
N THR A 153 9.58 14.23 7.97
CA THR A 153 8.76 14.62 6.83
C THR A 153 8.98 13.69 5.63
N CYS A 154 8.14 13.84 4.60
CA CYS A 154 8.28 13.13 3.32
C CYS A 154 7.80 14.01 2.15
N TRP A 155 8.32 13.76 0.94
CA TRP A 155 7.95 14.46 -0.29
C TRP A 155 6.89 13.73 -1.10
N PHE A 156 6.62 12.48 -0.75
CA PHE A 156 5.60 11.65 -1.38
C PHE A 156 5.05 10.65 -0.40
N LEU A 157 3.86 10.15 -0.71
CA LEU A 157 3.29 8.94 -0.14
C LEU A 157 3.12 7.93 -1.26
N ALA A 158 3.55 6.69 -1.03
CA ALA A 158 3.19 5.58 -1.89
C ALA A 158 2.38 4.54 -1.11
N VAL A 159 1.39 3.94 -1.77
CA VAL A 159 0.61 2.82 -1.24
C VAL A 159 0.94 1.60 -2.07
N ASP A 160 1.34 0.52 -1.41
CA ASP A 160 1.74 -0.74 -2.03
C ASP A 160 0.57 -1.72 -2.01
N PHE A 161 0.30 -2.30 -3.18
CA PHE A 161 -0.68 -3.34 -3.37
C PHE A 161 0.02 -4.54 -4.03
N ASP A 162 0.00 -5.70 -3.39
CA ASP A 162 0.69 -6.90 -3.85
C ASP A 162 -0.19 -8.15 -3.72
N GLY A 163 0.04 -9.14 -4.58
CA GLY A 163 -0.65 -10.42 -4.53
C GLY A 163 -2.03 -10.44 -5.20
N THR A 164 -2.82 -11.45 -4.87
CA THR A 164 -4.08 -11.74 -5.58
C THR A 164 -5.12 -10.64 -5.41
N GLY A 165 -5.71 -10.19 -6.54
CA GLY A 165 -6.80 -9.21 -6.54
C GLY A 165 -6.33 -7.75 -6.54
N TRP A 166 -5.03 -7.49 -6.60
CA TRP A 166 -4.48 -6.13 -6.55
C TRP A 166 -5.08 -5.16 -7.58
N ARG A 167 -5.46 -5.66 -8.79
CA ARG A 167 -6.03 -4.79 -9.82
C ARG A 167 -7.38 -4.21 -9.42
N ASP A 168 -8.25 -5.03 -8.83
CA ASP A 168 -9.57 -4.59 -8.40
C ASP A 168 -9.46 -3.65 -7.18
N ASP A 169 -8.56 -3.98 -6.24
CA ASP A 169 -8.30 -3.15 -5.07
C ASP A 169 -7.72 -1.78 -5.46
N VAL A 170 -6.72 -1.75 -6.36
CA VAL A 170 -6.13 -0.49 -6.86
C VAL A 170 -7.15 0.32 -7.66
N ALA A 171 -7.95 -0.31 -8.53
CA ALA A 171 -8.98 0.40 -9.30
C ALA A 171 -9.99 1.09 -8.38
N ALA A 172 -10.46 0.41 -7.33
CA ALA A 172 -11.36 0.99 -6.34
C ALA A 172 -10.69 2.10 -5.52
N PHE A 173 -9.43 1.93 -5.16
CA PHE A 173 -8.65 2.93 -4.45
C PHE A 173 -8.48 4.20 -5.32
N VAL A 174 -8.10 4.05 -6.58
CA VAL A 174 -7.96 5.15 -7.53
C VAL A 174 -9.30 5.89 -7.73
N GLU A 175 -10.41 5.16 -7.88
CA GLU A 175 -11.75 5.76 -7.98
C GLU A 175 -12.07 6.64 -6.76
N THR A 176 -11.76 6.14 -5.57
CA THR A 176 -11.93 6.91 -4.32
C THR A 176 -11.06 8.16 -4.34
N CYS A 177 -9.78 8.04 -4.68
CA CYS A 177 -8.84 9.16 -4.76
C CYS A 177 -9.29 10.23 -5.77
N VAL A 178 -9.73 9.81 -6.95
CA VAL A 178 -10.27 10.72 -7.98
C VAL A 178 -11.51 11.47 -7.46
N SER A 179 -12.43 10.77 -6.79
CA SER A 179 -13.63 11.39 -6.21
C SER A 179 -13.31 12.43 -5.12
N ARG A 180 -12.15 12.28 -4.47
CA ARG A 180 -11.62 13.23 -3.49
C ARG A 180 -10.69 14.29 -4.10
N GLY A 181 -10.57 14.34 -5.43
CA GLY A 181 -9.75 15.31 -6.12
C GLY A 181 -8.23 15.12 -5.92
N CYS A 182 -7.77 13.94 -5.55
CA CYS A 182 -6.36 13.60 -5.37
C CYS A 182 -5.95 12.35 -6.17
N PRO A 183 -6.04 12.38 -7.52
CA PRO A 183 -5.68 11.23 -8.34
C PRO A 183 -4.20 10.84 -8.13
N PRO A 184 -3.90 9.57 -7.81
CA PRO A 184 -2.52 9.09 -7.74
C PRO A 184 -1.95 8.78 -9.12
N ALA A 185 -0.63 8.76 -9.23
CA ALA A 185 0.05 8.10 -10.34
C ALA A 185 0.18 6.60 -10.02
N VAL A 186 -0.27 5.74 -10.93
CA VAL A 186 -0.24 4.29 -10.73
C VAL A 186 0.93 3.68 -11.48
N GLU A 187 1.80 2.98 -10.77
CA GLU A 187 2.91 2.22 -11.32
C GLU A 187 2.67 0.73 -11.15
N ARG A 188 2.86 -0.06 -12.19
CA ARG A 188 2.93 -1.51 -12.03
C ARG A 188 4.23 -1.87 -11.32
N SER A 189 4.16 -2.65 -10.25
CA SER A 189 5.32 -2.99 -9.44
C SER A 189 6.42 -3.70 -10.24
N ARG A 190 7.63 -3.71 -9.72
CA ARG A 190 8.79 -4.35 -10.35
C ARG A 190 8.62 -5.86 -10.56
N SER A 191 7.91 -6.54 -9.67
CA SER A 191 7.55 -7.97 -9.82
C SER A 191 6.54 -8.20 -10.94
N GLY A 192 5.64 -7.24 -11.17
CA GLY A 192 4.49 -7.33 -12.06
C GLY A 192 3.23 -7.86 -11.39
N ASP A 193 3.31 -8.33 -10.14
CA ASP A 193 2.23 -8.95 -9.38
C ASP A 193 1.56 -7.99 -8.39
N GLY A 194 1.79 -6.70 -8.56
CA GLY A 194 1.25 -5.63 -7.73
C GLY A 194 1.35 -4.28 -8.40
N ALA A 195 1.04 -3.23 -7.64
CA ALA A 195 1.17 -1.83 -8.07
C ALA A 195 1.48 -0.91 -6.89
N HIS A 196 2.18 0.17 -7.18
CA HIS A 196 2.32 1.28 -6.28
C HIS A 196 1.44 2.43 -6.75
N THR A 197 0.73 3.09 -5.84
CA THR A 197 0.01 4.34 -6.12
C THR A 197 0.73 5.49 -5.42
N TRP A 198 1.18 6.47 -6.22
CA TRP A 198 2.06 7.54 -5.79
C TRP A 198 1.31 8.86 -5.65
N PHE A 199 1.48 9.53 -4.52
CA PHE A 199 1.05 10.90 -4.27
C PHE A 199 2.27 11.76 -4.02
N PHE A 200 2.47 12.78 -4.84
CA PHE A 200 3.60 13.70 -4.71
C PHE A 200 3.13 15.01 -4.07
N PHE A 201 3.97 15.58 -3.23
CA PHE A 201 3.67 16.85 -2.55
C PHE A 201 4.46 18.00 -3.15
N THR A 202 3.90 19.23 -3.07
CA THR A 202 4.57 20.46 -3.52
C THR A 202 5.63 20.93 -2.53
N ALA A 203 5.49 20.56 -1.26
CA ALA A 203 6.43 20.79 -0.16
C ALA A 203 6.43 19.57 0.78
N PRO A 204 7.44 19.40 1.65
CA PRO A 204 7.47 18.26 2.56
C PRO A 204 6.30 18.29 3.54
N VAL A 205 5.77 17.12 3.81
CA VAL A 205 4.62 16.87 4.69
C VAL A 205 5.08 15.99 5.85
N ALA A 206 4.60 16.24 7.06
CA ALA A 206 4.86 15.35 8.19
C ALA A 206 4.46 13.90 7.83
N ALA A 207 5.33 12.93 8.12
CA ALA A 207 5.07 11.53 7.77
C ALA A 207 3.77 11.02 8.40
N SER A 208 3.46 11.42 9.63
CA SER A 208 2.20 11.13 10.31
C SER A 208 0.99 11.66 9.54
N LEU A 209 1.06 12.88 8.99
CA LEU A 209 -0.01 13.46 8.19
C LEU A 209 -0.18 12.70 6.87
N ALA A 210 0.92 12.38 6.16
CA ALA A 210 0.89 11.61 4.93
C ALA A 210 0.29 10.21 5.16
N ARG A 211 0.67 9.53 6.24
CA ARG A 211 0.12 8.22 6.61
C ARG A 211 -1.36 8.29 6.97
N ASN A 212 -1.79 9.29 7.73
CA ASN A 212 -3.21 9.50 8.05
C ASN A 212 -4.02 9.77 6.78
N PHE A 213 -3.47 10.50 5.81
CA PHE A 213 -4.08 10.70 4.50
C PHE A 213 -4.24 9.39 3.74
N GLY A 214 -3.19 8.55 3.64
CA GLY A 214 -3.28 7.24 3.01
C GLY A 214 -4.28 6.32 3.73
N SER A 215 -4.26 6.28 5.06
CA SER A 215 -5.18 5.51 5.89
C SER A 215 -6.64 5.91 5.69
N PHE A 216 -6.89 7.22 5.62
CA PHE A 216 -8.22 7.76 5.32
C PHE A 216 -8.72 7.27 3.95
N LEU A 217 -7.91 7.40 2.90
CA LEU A 217 -8.30 6.95 1.55
C LEU A 217 -8.58 5.45 1.49
N LEU A 218 -7.76 4.63 2.16
CA LEU A 218 -7.97 3.19 2.26
C LEU A 218 -9.27 2.87 3.02
N THR A 219 -9.51 3.51 4.16
CA THR A 219 -10.72 3.33 4.96
C THR A 219 -11.98 3.71 4.16
N GLU A 220 -11.93 4.83 3.46
CA GLU A 220 -13.04 5.26 2.61
C GLU A 220 -13.29 4.32 1.44
N THR A 221 -12.23 3.78 0.83
CA THR A 221 -12.35 2.77 -0.23
C THR A 221 -13.04 1.52 0.28
N MET A 222 -12.65 1.02 1.45
CA MET A 222 -13.31 -0.13 2.08
C MET A 222 -14.78 0.16 2.41
N ALA A 223 -15.09 1.35 2.89
CA ALA A 223 -16.48 1.76 3.20
C ALA A 223 -17.37 1.85 1.94
N ARG A 224 -16.81 2.26 0.81
CA ARG A 224 -17.53 2.34 -0.48
C ARG A 224 -17.68 0.99 -1.18
N ARG A 225 -16.75 0.08 -0.96
CA ARG A 225 -16.62 -1.19 -1.67
C ARG A 225 -16.60 -2.38 -0.70
N HIS A 226 -17.70 -2.60 0.02
CA HIS A 226 -17.84 -3.68 1.01
C HIS A 226 -17.51 -5.09 0.49
N GLN A 227 -17.48 -5.27 -0.84
CA GLN A 227 -17.14 -6.55 -1.49
C GLN A 227 -15.64 -6.76 -1.65
N LEU A 228 -14.84 -5.69 -1.55
CA LEU A 228 -13.39 -5.75 -1.67
C LEU A 228 -12.78 -5.88 -0.27
N SER A 229 -11.95 -6.86 -0.10
CA SER A 229 -11.28 -7.11 1.18
C SER A 229 -10.03 -6.28 1.38
N MET A 230 -9.56 -5.55 0.35
CA MET A 230 -8.27 -4.83 0.31
C MET A 230 -7.11 -5.71 0.80
N ARG A 231 -7.18 -7.01 0.49
CA ARG A 231 -6.17 -7.99 0.93
C ARG A 231 -4.82 -7.79 0.27
N SER A 232 -4.81 -7.18 -0.91
CA SER A 232 -3.61 -6.85 -1.64
C SER A 232 -2.91 -5.60 -1.08
N TYR A 233 -3.56 -4.80 -0.22
CA TYR A 233 -2.89 -3.71 0.47
C TYR A 233 -1.82 -4.29 1.40
N ASP A 234 -0.56 -3.91 1.18
CA ASP A 234 0.58 -4.33 1.99
C ASP A 234 0.99 -3.23 2.97
N ARG A 235 1.43 -2.08 2.46
CA ARG A 235 1.97 -1.01 3.31
C ARG A 235 1.93 0.37 2.69
N LEU A 236 2.23 1.37 3.53
CA LEU A 236 2.51 2.74 3.12
C LEU A 236 4.01 3.01 3.08
N PHE A 237 4.42 3.96 2.23
CA PHE A 237 5.77 4.51 2.21
C PHE A 237 5.69 6.04 2.32
N PRO A 238 6.09 6.63 3.48
CA PRO A 238 6.64 5.99 4.68
C PRO A 238 5.61 5.14 5.43
N ASN A 239 6.07 4.07 6.13
CA ASN A 239 5.23 3.22 6.97
C ASN A 239 5.25 3.59 8.46
N GLN A 240 6.02 4.59 8.84
CA GLN A 240 6.21 5.02 10.22
C GLN A 240 6.21 6.54 10.34
N ASP A 241 5.85 7.07 11.52
CA ASP A 241 5.75 8.50 11.77
C ASP A 241 7.09 9.12 12.15
N THR A 242 7.93 8.32 12.82
CA THR A 242 9.21 8.76 13.40
C THR A 242 10.36 7.91 12.90
N LEU A 243 11.55 8.50 12.82
CA LEU A 243 12.75 7.81 12.40
C LEU A 243 13.44 7.15 13.61
N PRO A 244 13.62 5.82 13.64
CA PRO A 244 14.35 5.15 14.70
C PRO A 244 15.81 5.62 14.76
N ARG A 245 16.39 5.66 15.94
CA ARG A 245 17.82 5.98 16.11
C ARG A 245 18.68 4.98 15.35
N GLY A 246 19.56 5.49 14.46
CA GLY A 246 20.39 4.64 13.59
C GLY A 246 19.64 3.94 12.46
N GLY A 247 18.32 4.05 12.41
CA GLY A 247 17.48 3.47 11.36
C GLY A 247 17.37 4.35 10.12
N PHE A 248 16.91 3.72 9.03
CA PHE A 248 16.68 4.41 7.75
C PHE A 248 15.19 4.59 7.46
N GLY A 249 14.32 3.89 8.17
CA GLY A 249 12.92 3.72 7.80
C GLY A 249 12.77 2.66 6.70
N ASN A 250 11.52 2.44 6.25
CA ASN A 250 11.28 1.56 5.11
C ASN A 250 11.75 2.22 3.81
N LEU A 251 12.04 1.40 2.82
CA LEU A 251 12.47 1.83 1.50
C LEU A 251 11.49 1.39 0.43
N ILE A 252 11.41 2.16 -0.67
CA ILE A 252 10.68 1.76 -1.88
C ILE A 252 11.63 1.79 -3.07
N ALA A 253 11.58 0.74 -3.91
CA ALA A 253 12.34 0.69 -5.15
C ALA A 253 11.80 1.72 -6.13
N LEU A 254 12.70 2.43 -6.82
CA LEU A 254 12.30 3.42 -7.82
C LEU A 254 11.80 2.77 -9.11
N PRO A 255 10.83 3.39 -9.80
CA PRO A 255 10.31 2.94 -11.09
C PRO A 255 11.31 3.16 -12.25
N LEU A 256 10.92 2.74 -13.45
CA LEU A 256 11.63 2.93 -14.71
C LEU A 256 13.00 2.24 -14.81
N GLN A 257 13.27 1.24 -13.98
CA GLN A 257 14.50 0.46 -14.07
C GLN A 257 14.46 -0.49 -15.29
N PRO A 258 15.44 -0.45 -16.20
CA PRO A 258 15.40 -1.13 -17.50
C PRO A 258 15.09 -2.63 -17.46
N ALA A 259 15.69 -3.37 -16.53
CA ALA A 259 15.47 -4.82 -16.45
C ALA A 259 14.02 -5.19 -16.06
N ALA A 260 13.28 -4.25 -15.49
CA ALA A 260 11.84 -4.41 -15.20
C ALA A 260 10.98 -3.87 -16.35
N THR A 261 11.35 -2.73 -16.94
CA THR A 261 10.55 -2.09 -17.99
C THR A 261 10.45 -2.92 -19.27
N VAL A 262 11.49 -3.66 -19.64
CA VAL A 262 11.45 -4.59 -20.77
C VAL A 262 10.42 -5.73 -20.57
N LYS A 263 10.01 -5.98 -19.34
CA LYS A 263 8.96 -6.95 -18.96
C LYS A 263 7.58 -6.31 -18.83
N GLY A 264 7.45 -5.02 -19.10
CA GLY A 264 6.22 -4.24 -18.88
C GLY A 264 5.96 -3.88 -17.41
N ASN A 265 6.98 -4.00 -16.54
CA ASN A 265 6.91 -3.72 -15.10
C ASN A 265 7.66 -2.43 -14.77
N ALA A 266 7.49 -1.89 -13.54
CA ALA A 266 8.06 -0.63 -13.10
C ALA A 266 7.74 0.53 -14.06
N LEU A 267 6.54 0.52 -14.64
CA LEU A 267 6.01 1.50 -15.58
C LEU A 267 4.73 2.09 -15.05
N PHE A 268 4.51 3.37 -15.30
CA PHE A 268 3.24 4.02 -15.05
C PHE A 268 2.20 3.57 -16.07
N VAL A 269 1.02 3.26 -15.59
CA VAL A 269 -0.06 2.63 -16.35
C VAL A 269 -1.35 3.42 -16.24
N ASP A 270 -2.20 3.30 -17.26
CA ASP A 270 -3.55 3.83 -17.26
C ASP A 270 -4.56 2.93 -16.52
N ALA A 271 -5.84 3.32 -16.54
CA ALA A 271 -6.92 2.56 -15.91
C ALA A 271 -7.17 1.17 -16.52
N THR A 272 -6.60 0.89 -17.69
CA THR A 272 -6.66 -0.42 -18.36
C THR A 272 -5.41 -1.28 -18.12
N TRP A 273 -4.52 -0.81 -17.25
CA TRP A 273 -3.22 -1.42 -16.95
C TRP A 273 -2.23 -1.40 -18.12
N THR A 274 -2.49 -0.53 -19.10
CA THR A 274 -1.61 -0.34 -20.27
C THR A 274 -0.56 0.72 -19.91
N PRO A 275 0.74 0.43 -20.12
CA PRO A 275 1.78 1.44 -19.90
C PRO A 275 1.58 2.67 -20.77
N TYR A 276 1.70 3.85 -20.18
CA TYR A 276 1.72 5.09 -20.96
C TYR A 276 2.86 5.09 -21.97
N PRO A 277 2.64 5.50 -23.21
CA PRO A 277 3.65 5.48 -24.26
C PRO A 277 4.84 6.40 -23.97
N ASP A 278 4.61 7.53 -23.34
CA ASP A 278 5.65 8.46 -22.86
C ASP A 278 5.61 8.58 -21.33
N GLN A 279 6.47 7.81 -20.69
CA GLN A 279 6.60 7.80 -19.23
C GLN A 279 7.09 9.15 -18.67
N TRP A 280 7.90 9.87 -19.42
CA TRP A 280 8.44 11.16 -19.00
C TRP A 280 7.39 12.27 -19.08
N ALA A 281 6.59 12.30 -20.14
CA ALA A 281 5.45 13.20 -20.25
C ALA A 281 4.43 12.91 -19.13
N THR A 282 4.19 11.63 -18.84
CA THR A 282 3.32 11.22 -17.71
C THR A 282 3.87 11.77 -16.41
N LEU A 283 5.14 11.54 -16.08
CA LEU A 283 5.76 12.05 -14.85
C LEU A 283 5.76 13.57 -14.76
N ALA A 284 5.95 14.26 -15.88
CA ALA A 284 5.91 15.72 -15.91
C ALA A 284 4.51 16.29 -15.63
N SER A 285 3.46 15.52 -15.93
CA SER A 285 2.06 15.91 -15.77
C SER A 285 1.42 15.46 -14.46
N VAL A 286 2.15 14.70 -13.60
CA VAL A 286 1.58 14.21 -12.34
C VAL A 286 1.14 15.37 -11.43
N ARG A 287 -0.03 15.21 -10.85
CA ARG A 287 -0.53 16.17 -9.88
C ARG A 287 0.30 16.11 -8.61
N ARG A 288 0.75 17.28 -8.14
CA ARG A 288 1.35 17.43 -6.82
C ARG A 288 0.34 18.06 -5.87
N LEU A 289 0.22 17.52 -4.68
CA LEU A 289 -0.74 17.96 -3.68
C LEU A 289 -0.11 19.00 -2.77
N GLU A 290 -0.84 20.08 -2.52
CA GLU A 290 -0.45 21.07 -1.52
C GLU A 290 -0.59 20.50 -0.11
N PRO A 291 0.36 20.73 0.81
CA PRO A 291 0.26 20.26 2.18
C PRO A 291 -1.04 20.68 2.88
N ALA A 292 -1.49 21.93 2.66
CA ALA A 292 -2.73 22.44 3.22
C ALA A 292 -3.96 21.66 2.75
N TYR A 293 -3.96 21.18 1.50
CA TYR A 293 -5.04 20.33 0.98
C TYR A 293 -5.06 18.97 1.67
N VAL A 294 -3.90 18.32 1.83
CA VAL A 294 -3.76 17.06 2.56
C VAL A 294 -4.23 17.21 4.01
N GLU A 295 -3.81 18.29 4.66
CA GLU A 295 -4.20 18.62 6.03
C GLU A 295 -5.72 18.80 6.18
N SER A 296 -6.36 19.50 5.24
CA SER A 296 -7.81 19.70 5.26
C SER A 296 -8.58 18.39 5.15
N LEU A 297 -8.16 17.49 4.25
CA LEU A 297 -8.78 16.17 4.09
C LEU A 297 -8.64 15.31 5.36
N VAL A 298 -7.45 15.29 5.95
CA VAL A 298 -7.20 14.53 7.18
C VAL A 298 -7.97 15.09 8.37
N LYS A 299 -8.04 16.42 8.53
CA LYS A 299 -8.85 17.06 9.57
C LYS A 299 -10.34 16.74 9.43
N ASP A 300 -10.86 16.76 8.22
CA ASP A 300 -12.26 16.43 7.96
C ASP A 300 -12.55 14.95 8.20
N ALA A 301 -11.63 14.06 7.84
CA ALA A 301 -11.73 12.64 8.11
C ALA A 301 -11.67 12.32 9.62
N ALA A 302 -10.77 12.98 10.34
CA ALA A 302 -10.64 12.82 11.80
C ALA A 302 -11.92 13.25 12.55
N ARG A 303 -12.57 14.34 12.12
CA ARG A 303 -13.87 14.78 12.69
C ARG A 303 -15.00 13.76 12.50
N ARG A 304 -14.87 12.87 11.53
CA ARG A 304 -15.87 11.84 11.19
C ARG A 304 -15.48 10.44 11.65
N ASP A 305 -14.40 10.31 12.46
CA ASP A 305 -13.81 9.03 12.89
C ASP A 305 -13.51 8.07 11.73
N GLN A 306 -13.13 8.63 10.56
CA GLN A 306 -12.86 7.87 9.33
C GLN A 306 -11.39 7.48 9.16
N ILE A 307 -10.54 7.72 10.13
CA ILE A 307 -9.13 7.30 10.10
C ILE A 307 -9.00 6.08 10.99
N VAL A 308 -9.06 4.90 10.40
CA VAL A 308 -8.72 3.66 11.11
C VAL A 308 -7.22 3.48 11.05
N GLY A 309 -6.59 3.32 12.21
CA GLY A 309 -5.14 3.15 12.29
C GLY A 309 -4.66 2.00 11.40
N VAL A 310 -3.79 2.31 10.44
CA VAL A 310 -3.15 1.31 9.61
C VAL A 310 -2.10 0.61 10.46
N ARG A 311 -2.08 -0.73 10.42
CA ARG A 311 -1.05 -1.54 11.09
C ARG A 311 0.33 -0.99 10.72
N SER A 312 1.07 -0.48 11.68
CA SER A 312 2.51 -0.35 11.54
C SER A 312 3.07 -1.78 11.54
N ALA A 313 3.48 -2.25 10.36
CA ALA A 313 4.31 -3.44 10.30
C ALA A 313 5.54 -3.20 11.18
N GLY A 314 5.93 -4.20 11.95
CA GLY A 314 7.00 -4.06 12.93
C GLY A 314 8.29 -3.53 12.31
N LEU A 315 9.10 -2.91 13.16
CA LEU A 315 10.30 -2.12 12.88
C LEU A 315 11.47 -2.85 12.16
N ASP A 316 11.29 -4.06 11.67
CA ASP A 316 12.38 -4.88 11.12
C ASP A 316 12.09 -5.34 9.67
N ASP A 317 12.25 -4.44 8.70
CA ASP A 317 12.24 -4.79 7.27
C ASP A 317 13.39 -5.75 6.87
N GLU A 318 14.41 -5.92 7.71
CA GLU A 318 15.49 -6.90 7.48
C GLU A 318 15.14 -8.36 7.88
N ALA A 319 14.01 -8.55 8.57
CA ALA A 319 13.58 -9.86 9.09
C ALA A 319 12.45 -10.52 8.29
N GLU A 320 11.95 -9.93 7.22
CA GLU A 320 10.83 -10.45 6.42
C GLU A 320 11.09 -11.79 5.71
N HIS A 321 12.34 -12.27 5.70
CA HIS A 321 12.68 -13.58 5.13
C HIS A 321 12.82 -14.72 6.16
N ALA A 322 12.59 -14.46 7.44
CA ALA A 322 12.53 -15.51 8.46
C ALA A 322 11.08 -15.76 8.85
N ALA A 323 10.62 -16.99 8.65
CA ALA A 323 9.29 -17.42 9.06
C ALA A 323 9.05 -17.06 10.54
N PRO A 324 7.86 -16.52 10.91
CA PRO A 324 7.60 -16.01 12.26
C PRO A 324 7.88 -16.99 13.41
N TRP A 325 7.81 -18.29 13.11
CA TRP A 325 8.05 -19.37 14.07
C TRP A 325 9.51 -19.76 14.26
N THR A 326 10.44 -19.18 13.51
CA THR A 326 11.88 -19.44 13.65
C THR A 326 12.57 -18.44 14.57
N ARG A 327 11.84 -17.46 15.11
CA ARG A 327 12.38 -16.50 16.08
C ARG A 327 12.29 -17.08 17.49
N PRO A 328 13.42 -17.19 18.24
CA PRO A 328 13.31 -17.42 19.67
C PRO A 328 12.54 -16.26 20.30
N PRO A 329 11.71 -16.49 21.33
CA PRO A 329 11.01 -15.42 22.02
C PRO A 329 12.01 -14.40 22.51
N SER A 330 11.99 -13.19 21.96
CA SER A 330 12.82 -12.08 22.40
C SER A 330 12.51 -11.77 23.85
N GLY A 331 13.56 -11.77 24.67
CA GLY A 331 13.50 -11.71 26.10
C GLY A 331 12.63 -10.60 26.68
N THR A 332 12.10 -10.92 27.85
CA THR A 332 11.44 -10.05 28.85
C THR A 332 10.55 -8.95 28.29
N ARG A 333 9.29 -9.30 28.13
CA ARG A 333 8.19 -8.36 28.11
C ARG A 333 8.41 -7.36 29.24
N LYS A 334 8.77 -6.11 28.91
CA LYS A 334 8.56 -5.00 29.85
C LYS A 334 7.07 -4.98 30.12
N THR A 335 6.67 -5.36 31.33
CA THR A 335 5.31 -5.18 31.81
C THR A 335 4.92 -3.73 31.56
N SER A 336 4.05 -3.49 30.59
CA SER A 336 3.39 -2.20 30.45
C SER A 336 2.70 -1.95 31.78
N VAL A 337 2.98 -0.79 32.36
CA VAL A 337 2.25 -0.31 33.56
C VAL A 337 0.77 -0.42 33.21
N ILE A 338 0.05 -1.26 33.93
CA ILE A 338 -1.40 -1.38 33.79
C ILE A 338 -1.95 0.01 34.15
N PRO A 339 -2.64 0.70 33.22
CA PRO A 339 -3.32 1.94 33.57
C PRO A 339 -4.23 1.67 34.78
N GLY A 340 -4.38 2.64 35.67
CA GLY A 340 -5.21 2.54 36.86
C GLY A 340 -6.61 2.01 36.61
N PRO A 341 -7.42 1.74 37.64
CA PRO A 341 -8.67 1.03 37.50
C PRO A 341 -9.58 1.63 36.44
N LEU A 342 -10.02 0.79 35.50
CA LEU A 342 -10.90 1.19 34.42
C LEU A 342 -12.12 1.97 34.90
N PRO A 343 -12.57 3.01 34.21
CA PRO A 343 -13.79 3.74 34.54
C PRO A 343 -14.99 2.80 34.75
N PRO A 344 -15.91 3.14 35.62
CA PRO A 344 -17.06 2.26 35.95
C PRO A 344 -17.87 1.83 34.71
N GLU A 345 -18.01 2.73 33.75
CA GLU A 345 -18.75 2.49 32.50
C GLU A 345 -18.07 1.41 31.64
N VAL A 346 -16.75 1.43 31.56
CA VAL A 346 -15.96 0.44 30.80
C VAL A 346 -16.01 -0.93 31.50
N ARG A 347 -16.02 -0.96 32.85
CA ARG A 347 -16.22 -2.20 33.61
C ARG A 347 -17.58 -2.81 33.36
N ALA A 348 -18.66 -2.00 33.30
CA ALA A 348 -20.00 -2.46 33.00
C ALA A 348 -20.11 -3.13 31.62
N VAL A 349 -19.51 -2.51 30.57
CA VAL A 349 -19.50 -3.05 29.22
C VAL A 349 -18.71 -4.37 29.15
N LEU A 350 -17.55 -4.43 29.80
CA LEU A 350 -16.74 -5.67 29.86
C LEU A 350 -17.46 -6.78 30.64
N ALA A 351 -18.15 -6.45 31.73
CA ALA A 351 -18.94 -7.41 32.50
C ALA A 351 -20.11 -7.98 31.68
N GLN A 352 -20.81 -7.15 30.89
CA GLN A 352 -21.85 -7.61 29.98
C GLN A 352 -21.31 -8.54 28.89
N ARG A 353 -20.18 -8.24 28.29
CA ARG A 353 -19.55 -9.12 27.29
C ARG A 353 -19.06 -10.44 27.87
N LEU A 354 -18.53 -10.44 29.09
CA LEU A 354 -18.17 -11.66 29.80
C LEU A 354 -19.42 -12.50 30.18
N PHE A 355 -20.55 -11.88 30.45
CA PHE A 355 -21.80 -12.58 30.74
C PHE A 355 -22.36 -13.27 29.48
N VAL A 356 -22.31 -12.62 28.32
CA VAL A 356 -22.73 -13.22 27.04
C VAL A 356 -21.80 -14.38 26.63
N ALA A 357 -20.50 -14.28 26.88
CA ALA A 357 -19.56 -15.39 26.64
C ALA A 357 -19.81 -16.60 27.56
N LYS A 358 -20.28 -16.39 28.80
CA LYS A 358 -20.68 -17.48 29.71
C LYS A 358 -21.99 -18.16 29.33
N ALA A 359 -22.84 -17.53 28.55
CA ALA A 359 -24.15 -18.04 28.16
C ALA A 359 -24.14 -18.98 26.94
N GLY A 360 -23.03 -19.66 26.64
CA GLY A 360 -23.05 -20.82 25.75
C GLY A 360 -22.23 -20.73 24.47
N LEU A 361 -21.32 -19.77 24.35
CA LEU A 361 -20.34 -19.80 23.25
C LEU A 361 -18.97 -20.28 23.76
N PRO A 362 -18.35 -21.31 23.14
CA PRO A 362 -17.00 -21.71 23.50
C PRO A 362 -16.06 -20.54 23.14
N SER A 363 -15.56 -19.83 24.14
CA SER A 363 -14.62 -18.75 23.98
C SER A 363 -13.20 -19.28 24.12
N PRO A 364 -12.31 -19.11 23.12
CA PRO A 364 -10.88 -19.41 23.26
C PRO A 364 -10.12 -18.38 24.12
N LEU A 365 -10.82 -17.47 24.81
CA LEU A 365 -10.25 -16.33 25.51
C LEU A 365 -10.42 -16.37 27.02
N LEU A 366 -10.39 -17.54 27.62
CA LEU A 366 -10.28 -17.69 29.09
C LEU A 366 -9.16 -18.70 29.37
N PRO A 367 -8.31 -18.46 30.37
CA PRO A 367 -8.44 -17.55 31.52
C PRO A 367 -7.34 -16.49 31.59
N LEU A 368 -7.70 -15.39 32.23
CA LEU A 368 -6.75 -14.62 33.03
C LEU A 368 -6.89 -15.03 34.47
#